data_08be0278d63ed61f1e7294e37c693fa7
#
_entry.id   08be0278d63ed61f1e7294e37c693fa7
#
_cell.length_a   1.000
_cell.length_b   1.000
_cell.length_c   1.000
_cell.angle_alpha   90.00
_cell.angle_beta   90.00
_cell.angle_gamma   90.00
#
_symmetry.space_group_name_H-M   'P 1'
#
loop_
_entity.id
_entity.type
_entity.pdbx_description
1 polymer ?
#
loop_
_entity_poly.entity_id
_entity_poly.type
_entity_poly.pdbx_seq_one_letter_code
_entity_poly.pdbx_strand_id
1 'polypeptide(L)'
;MALRKFKPITAGTRWRIGNSYAEVTTNEPEKSLIEAKPRTGGRNSSGHLSMRYRGGGHKKKYRIIDFKRNKEGVATVESIQYDPNRTAFIALLVYADG
;
A
#
# COMPACT_ATOMS: atom_id res chain seq x y z
N MET A 1 1.16 14.09 -7.84
CA MET A 1 1.72 13.55 -6.59
C MET A 1 2.67 14.57 -5.98
N ALA A 2 2.53 14.86 -4.69
CA ALA A 2 3.41 15.82 -4.02
C ALA A 2 4.80 15.22 -3.80
N LEU A 3 5.83 16.02 -4.00
CA LEU A 3 7.22 15.57 -3.94
C LEU A 3 7.94 16.20 -2.76
N ARG A 4 8.86 15.44 -2.18
CA ARG A 4 9.74 15.88 -1.11
C ARG A 4 11.18 15.83 -1.59
N LYS A 5 11.89 16.96 -1.47
CA LYS A 5 13.32 17.03 -1.75
C LYS A 5 14.10 16.87 -0.46
N PHE A 6 15.27 16.27 -0.57
CA PHE A 6 16.17 16.08 0.56
C PHE A 6 17.33 17.05 0.50
N LYS A 7 17.89 17.39 1.67
CA LYS A 7 19.10 18.23 1.74
C LYS A 7 20.28 17.49 1.12
N PRO A 8 21.16 18.18 0.38
CA PRO A 8 22.31 17.56 -0.29
C PRO A 8 23.48 17.31 0.68
N ILE A 9 23.24 16.52 1.73
CA ILE A 9 24.24 16.26 2.76
C ILE A 9 25.16 15.11 2.36
N THR A 10 24.62 14.09 1.71
CA THR A 10 25.37 12.91 1.24
C THR A 10 25.14 12.71 -0.25
N ALA A 11 25.99 11.87 -0.89
CA ALA A 11 25.80 11.53 -2.29
C ALA A 11 24.44 10.88 -2.56
N GLY A 12 23.93 10.06 -1.64
CA GLY A 12 22.63 9.41 -1.77
C GLY A 12 21.44 10.35 -1.67
N THR A 13 21.57 11.47 -0.93
CA THR A 13 20.45 12.40 -0.72
C THR A 13 20.47 13.61 -1.64
N ARG A 14 21.59 13.88 -2.30
CA ARG A 14 21.78 15.10 -3.13
C ARG A 14 20.71 15.26 -4.21
N TRP A 15 20.38 14.19 -4.91
CA TRP A 15 19.42 14.20 -6.01
C TRP A 15 18.15 13.43 -5.70
N ARG A 16 17.99 12.99 -4.45
CA ARG A 16 16.83 12.17 -4.07
C ARG A 16 15.58 13.04 -4.01
N ILE A 17 14.51 12.53 -4.64
CA ILE A 17 13.17 13.08 -4.55
C ILE A 17 12.25 11.99 -4.06
N GLY A 18 11.54 12.24 -2.98
CA GLY A 18 10.60 11.29 -2.39
C GLY A 18 9.17 11.76 -2.49
N ASN A 19 8.25 10.90 -2.10
CA ASN A 19 6.84 11.21 -2.00
C ASN A 19 6.55 11.82 -0.62
N SER A 20 5.88 12.97 -0.58
CA SER A 20 5.51 13.62 0.68
C SER A 20 4.25 13.03 1.30
N TYR A 21 3.49 12.23 0.55
CA TYR A 21 2.22 11.63 0.98
C TYR A 21 1.14 12.66 1.34
N ALA A 22 1.22 13.86 0.78
CA ALA A 22 0.29 14.94 1.10
C ALA A 22 -1.17 14.62 0.70
N GLU A 23 -1.37 13.80 -0.31
CA GLU A 23 -2.69 13.38 -0.79
C GLU A 23 -3.35 12.33 0.11
N VAL A 24 -2.59 11.64 0.96
CA VAL A 24 -3.12 10.61 1.86
C VAL A 24 -3.85 11.28 3.03
N THR A 25 -5.13 10.94 3.21
CA THR A 25 -5.99 11.57 4.22
C THR A 25 -6.15 10.75 5.49
N THR A 26 -5.83 9.46 5.47
CA THR A 26 -5.89 8.60 6.66
C THR A 26 -4.76 7.58 6.66
N ASN A 27 -4.29 7.23 7.86
CA ASN A 27 -3.26 6.21 8.05
C ASN A 27 -3.86 4.81 8.30
N GLU A 28 -5.15 4.73 8.57
CA GLU A 28 -5.81 3.48 8.91
C GLU A 28 -6.57 2.92 7.71
N PRO A 29 -6.36 1.62 7.36
CA PRO A 29 -7.16 0.98 6.33
C PRO A 29 -8.56 0.64 6.85
N GLU A 30 -9.51 0.48 5.94
CA GLU A 30 -10.84 -0.05 6.27
C GLU A 30 -10.71 -1.53 6.64
N LYS A 31 -11.02 -1.86 7.89
CA LYS A 31 -10.79 -3.22 8.43
C LYS A 31 -11.59 -4.30 7.71
N SER A 32 -12.78 -3.97 7.21
CA SER A 32 -13.62 -4.94 6.48
C SER A 32 -13.06 -5.31 5.10
N LEU A 33 -12.12 -4.54 4.58
CA LEU A 33 -11.57 -4.70 3.24
C LEU A 33 -10.09 -5.09 3.24
N ILE A 34 -9.59 -5.63 4.34
CA ILE A 34 -8.20 -6.09 4.43
C ILE A 34 -8.13 -7.60 4.66
N GLU A 35 -7.09 -8.21 4.09
CA GLU A 35 -6.77 -9.62 4.28
C GLU A 35 -5.35 -9.78 4.76
N ALA A 36 -5.09 -10.85 5.51
CA ALA A 36 -3.74 -11.21 5.91
C ALA A 36 -2.91 -11.62 4.69
N LYS A 37 -1.66 -11.21 4.67
CA LYS A 37 -0.71 -11.58 3.63
C LYS A 37 0.52 -12.19 4.27
N PRO A 38 0.46 -13.49 4.63
CA PRO A 38 1.57 -14.14 5.29
C PRO A 38 2.76 -14.30 4.36
N ARG A 39 3.93 -14.32 4.96
CA ARG A 39 5.18 -14.51 4.23
C ARG A 39 5.87 -15.77 4.73
N THR A 40 6.42 -16.53 3.82
CA THR A 40 7.14 -17.76 4.14
C THR A 40 8.64 -17.53 4.35
N GLY A 41 9.17 -16.41 3.88
CA GLY A 41 10.60 -16.14 3.93
C GLY A 41 11.42 -17.12 3.11
N GLY A 42 10.82 -17.76 2.10
CA GLY A 42 11.45 -18.78 1.30
C GLY A 42 11.51 -20.15 1.98
N ARG A 43 10.79 -20.34 3.09
CA ARG A 43 10.77 -21.60 3.84
C ARG A 43 9.61 -22.49 3.40
N ASN A 44 9.84 -23.81 3.44
CA ASN A 44 8.82 -24.79 3.11
C ASN A 44 7.91 -25.12 4.30
N SER A 45 6.99 -26.07 4.14
CA SER A 45 6.06 -26.48 5.20
C SER A 45 6.74 -27.11 6.41
N SER A 46 7.97 -27.65 6.25
CA SER A 46 8.78 -28.21 7.32
C SER A 46 9.62 -27.17 8.06
N GLY A 47 9.57 -25.91 7.66
CA GLY A 47 10.36 -24.84 8.23
C GLY A 47 11.77 -24.70 7.66
N HIS A 48 12.15 -25.54 6.70
CA HIS A 48 13.45 -25.49 6.06
C HIS A 48 13.48 -24.46 4.93
N LEU A 49 14.65 -23.83 4.73
CA LEU A 49 14.83 -22.84 3.67
C LEU A 49 14.88 -23.54 2.30
N SER A 50 13.86 -23.29 1.50
CA SER A 50 13.75 -23.83 0.13
C SER A 50 14.28 -22.88 -0.93
N MET A 51 14.25 -21.58 -0.66
CA MET A 51 14.63 -20.53 -1.60
C MET A 51 15.43 -19.46 -0.88
N ARG A 52 16.58 -19.09 -1.46
CA ARG A 52 17.48 -18.08 -0.89
C ARG A 52 17.02 -16.65 -1.20
N TYR A 53 17.50 -15.68 -0.41
CA TYR A 53 17.28 -14.25 -0.63
C TYR A 53 15.81 -13.83 -0.60
N ARG A 54 15.03 -14.52 0.22
CA ARG A 54 13.63 -14.24 0.44
C ARG A 54 13.39 -13.82 1.89
N GLY A 55 12.36 -13.00 2.08
CA GLY A 55 11.94 -12.56 3.40
C GLY A 55 12.37 -11.14 3.71
N GLY A 56 12.17 -10.74 4.95
CA GLY A 56 12.42 -9.39 5.42
C GLY A 56 11.31 -8.41 5.10
N GLY A 57 11.51 -7.15 5.51
CA GLY A 57 10.54 -6.09 5.37
C GLY A 57 9.44 -6.13 6.41
N HIS A 58 8.62 -5.09 6.44
CA HIS A 58 7.51 -5.00 7.37
C HIS A 58 6.33 -5.85 6.92
N LYS A 59 5.55 -6.32 7.90
CA LYS A 59 4.32 -7.06 7.65
C LYS A 59 3.35 -6.20 6.85
N LYS A 60 2.81 -6.75 5.78
CA LYS A 60 1.85 -6.08 4.91
C LYS A 60 0.49 -6.75 5.00
N LYS A 61 -0.55 -5.94 4.89
CA LYS A 61 -1.93 -6.43 4.76
C LYS A 61 -2.39 -6.13 3.33
N TYR A 62 -3.08 -7.10 2.74
CA TYR A 62 -3.65 -6.91 1.41
C TYR A 62 -4.99 -6.18 1.53
N ARG A 63 -5.17 -5.15 0.70
CA ARG A 63 -6.45 -4.45 0.57
C ARG A 63 -7.22 -5.06 -0.58
N ILE A 64 -8.50 -5.37 -0.35
CA ILE A 64 -9.38 -5.90 -1.38
C ILE A 64 -9.72 -4.74 -2.32
N ILE A 65 -9.34 -4.86 -3.60
CA ILE A 65 -9.47 -3.78 -4.59
C ILE A 65 -10.50 -4.18 -5.64
N ASP A 66 -11.40 -3.26 -5.94
CA ASP A 66 -12.34 -3.38 -7.03
C ASP A 66 -11.73 -2.80 -8.32
N PHE A 67 -11.10 -3.68 -9.10
CA PHE A 67 -10.46 -3.27 -10.36
C PHE A 67 -11.46 -3.04 -11.50
N LYS A 68 -12.59 -3.71 -11.46
CA LYS A 68 -13.55 -3.73 -12.56
C LYS A 68 -14.61 -2.62 -12.47
N ARG A 69 -14.95 -2.22 -11.26
CA ARG A 69 -15.93 -1.17 -11.00
C ARG A 69 -17.26 -1.41 -11.72
N ASN A 70 -17.81 -2.61 -11.52
CA ASN A 70 -19.04 -3.04 -12.17
C ASN A 70 -20.30 -2.36 -11.61
N LYS A 71 -20.22 -1.83 -10.39
CA LYS A 71 -21.37 -1.20 -9.75
C LYS A 71 -21.64 0.16 -10.37
N GLU A 72 -22.88 0.37 -10.78
CA GLU A 72 -23.33 1.64 -11.33
C GLU A 72 -23.69 2.63 -10.22
N GLY A 73 -23.62 3.91 -10.56
CA GLY A 73 -23.98 4.99 -9.65
C GLY A 73 -22.81 5.90 -9.30
N VAL A 74 -23.14 6.95 -8.57
CA VAL A 74 -22.16 7.94 -8.10
C VAL A 74 -21.67 7.53 -6.73
N ALA A 75 -20.35 7.54 -6.53
CA ALA A 75 -19.73 7.26 -5.26
C ALA A 75 -18.98 8.50 -4.75
N THR A 76 -18.95 8.66 -3.44
CA THR A 76 -18.18 9.71 -2.79
C THR A 76 -16.85 9.14 -2.30
N VAL A 77 -15.76 9.85 -2.57
CA VAL A 77 -14.44 9.49 -2.04
C VAL A 77 -14.40 9.87 -0.56
N GLU A 78 -14.40 8.88 0.32
CA GLU A 78 -14.34 9.11 1.76
C GLU A 78 -12.92 9.42 2.21
N SER A 79 -11.95 8.68 1.71
CA SER A 79 -10.55 8.86 2.08
C SER A 79 -9.62 8.35 0.98
N ILE A 80 -8.41 8.89 0.95
CA ILE A 80 -7.31 8.41 0.11
C ILE A 80 -6.31 7.75 1.04
N GLN A 81 -5.91 6.52 0.71
CA GLN A 81 -5.12 5.68 1.60
C GLN A 81 -3.86 5.18 0.90
N TYR A 82 -2.83 4.92 1.70
CA TYR A 82 -1.62 4.26 1.25
C TYR A 82 -1.82 2.75 1.15
N ASP A 83 -1.39 2.15 0.04
CA ASP A 83 -1.39 0.70 -0.13
C ASP A 83 0.05 0.20 -0.30
N PRO A 84 0.55 -0.64 0.62
CA PRO A 84 1.92 -1.15 0.54
C PRO A 84 2.14 -2.16 -0.61
N ASN A 85 1.08 -2.60 -1.28
CA ASN A 85 1.15 -3.61 -2.33
C ASN A 85 1.23 -3.03 -3.74
N ARG A 86 1.16 -1.70 -3.88
CA ARG A 86 1.21 -1.03 -5.18
C ARG A 86 1.82 0.35 -5.06
N THR A 87 2.20 0.92 -6.20
CA THR A 87 2.80 2.26 -6.23
C THR A 87 1.79 3.38 -6.15
N ALA A 88 0.54 3.13 -6.55
CA ALA A 88 -0.53 4.12 -6.53
C ALA A 88 -1.21 4.17 -5.17
N PHE A 89 -1.75 5.34 -4.81
CA PHE A 89 -2.67 5.45 -3.69
C PHE A 89 -4.02 4.85 -4.07
N ILE A 90 -4.78 4.42 -3.05
CA ILE A 90 -6.12 3.89 -3.23
C ILE A 90 -7.14 4.81 -2.55
N ALA A 91 -8.38 4.73 -2.98
CA ALA A 91 -9.46 5.54 -2.42
C ALA A 91 -10.55 4.62 -1.86
N LEU A 92 -11.09 4.98 -0.71
CA LEU A 92 -12.28 4.35 -0.17
C LEU A 92 -13.50 5.10 -0.71
N LEU A 93 -14.35 4.38 -1.43
CA LEU A 93 -15.54 4.94 -2.05
C LEU A 93 -16.79 4.51 -1.27
N VAL A 94 -17.69 5.46 -1.06
CA VAL A 94 -18.99 5.19 -0.45
C VAL A 94 -20.08 5.49 -1.47
N TYR A 95 -20.84 4.46 -1.82
CA TYR A 95 -22.00 4.59 -2.70
C TYR A 95 -23.24 5.00 -1.92
N ALA A 96 -24.27 5.45 -2.64
CA ALA A 96 -25.51 5.94 -2.02
C ALA A 96 -26.27 4.87 -1.22
N ASP A 97 -26.06 3.60 -1.55
CA ASP A 97 -26.71 2.47 -0.87
C ASP A 97 -25.86 1.86 0.27
N GLY A 98 -24.75 2.50 0.61
CA GLY A 98 -23.89 2.05 1.71
C GLY A 98 -22.68 1.24 1.35
#